data_50cffd017f04cfc55169783e8e36e79c
#
_entry.id   50cffd017f04cfc55169783e8e36e79c
#
_cell.length_a   1.000
_cell.length_b   1.000
_cell.length_c   1.000
_cell.angle_alpha   90.00
_cell.angle_beta   90.00
_cell.angle_gamma   90.00
#
_symmetry.space_group_name_H-M   'P 1'
#
loop_
_entity.id
_entity.type
_entity.pdbx_description
1 polymer ?
#
loop_
_entity_poly.entity_id
_entity_poly.type
_entity_poly.pdbx_seq_one_letter_code
_entity_poly.pdbx_strand_id
1 'polypeptide(L)'
;MRGIKTFTVSALLLCGASAVFGADPDYFPLAVGNSWVYRVTEGRFPDVQVVEVTGTTAVEGHSYFRVNFFGNEALLRTTSDGTLVEYDTGAKREKVWIPFGADAGQTFATEMDNCTKSGKIENKAAKYGGPTGSFTNALQVSFTQSCADAGTQSETFLPYVGLLERVVDNIAGARKYTLVYSRTGVTEVTTPEVRFSLAIDTASATARLTLRNSTSAAIPLVFPSGQSYDLKIRNEKGDVVYTWSADKLFAQIFRTESFGPGERNYAILLPLSTLPAGKYTAEAFLTTSPPGTYTATVAFTL
;
A
#
# COMPACT_ATOMS: atom_id res chain seq x y z
N MET A 1 -62.45 -56.04 -17.45
CA MET A 1 -61.68 -55.25 -16.50
C MET A 1 -60.23 -55.20 -16.93
N ARG A 2 -59.78 -54.06 -17.48
CA ARG A 2 -58.40 -53.86 -17.95
C ARG A 2 -57.64 -53.05 -16.91
N GLY A 3 -56.61 -53.65 -16.32
CA GLY A 3 -55.72 -52.96 -15.32
C GLY A 3 -54.73 -52.04 -16.02
N ILE A 4 -54.70 -50.78 -15.60
CA ILE A 4 -53.75 -49.75 -16.02
C ILE A 4 -52.51 -49.90 -15.12
N LYS A 5 -51.36 -50.16 -15.76
CA LYS A 5 -50.04 -50.14 -15.08
C LYS A 5 -49.47 -48.74 -15.22
N THR A 6 -49.34 -48.10 -14.05
CA THR A 6 -48.67 -46.78 -13.93
C THR A 6 -47.15 -46.99 -13.88
N PHE A 7 -46.42 -46.42 -14.83
CA PHE A 7 -44.97 -46.36 -14.80
C PHE A 7 -44.53 -45.04 -14.16
N THR A 8 -43.85 -45.12 -13.03
CA THR A 8 -43.23 -43.96 -12.35
C THR A 8 -41.83 -43.80 -12.94
N VAL A 9 -41.57 -42.72 -13.65
CA VAL A 9 -40.24 -42.34 -14.14
C VAL A 9 -39.60 -41.44 -13.07
N SER A 10 -38.62 -41.96 -12.36
CA SER A 10 -37.76 -41.15 -11.45
C SER A 10 -36.68 -40.44 -12.27
N ALA A 11 -36.81 -39.13 -12.39
CA ALA A 11 -35.76 -38.28 -12.93
C ALA A 11 -34.69 -38.02 -11.86
N LEU A 12 -33.49 -38.59 -12.06
CA LEU A 12 -32.30 -38.25 -11.25
C LEU A 12 -31.77 -36.89 -11.73
N LEU A 13 -31.98 -35.84 -10.92
CA LEU A 13 -31.26 -34.57 -11.10
C LEU A 13 -29.82 -34.77 -10.67
N LEU A 14 -28.87 -34.88 -11.60
CA LEU A 14 -27.47 -34.66 -11.36
C LEU A 14 -27.21 -33.16 -11.17
N CYS A 15 -27.14 -32.69 -9.93
CA CYS A 15 -26.55 -31.41 -9.61
C CYS A 15 -25.03 -31.51 -9.88
N GLY A 16 -24.60 -31.08 -11.03
CA GLY A 16 -23.20 -30.84 -11.33
C GLY A 16 -22.71 -29.65 -10.47
N ALA A 17 -21.93 -29.90 -9.44
CA ALA A 17 -21.19 -28.86 -8.74
C ALA A 17 -20.15 -28.32 -9.72
N SER A 18 -20.45 -27.20 -10.38
CA SER A 18 -19.45 -26.41 -11.09
C SER A 18 -18.49 -25.87 -10.05
N ALA A 19 -17.26 -26.37 -10.02
CA ALA A 19 -16.20 -25.74 -9.26
C ALA A 19 -16.02 -24.32 -9.85
N VAL A 20 -16.46 -23.32 -9.10
CA VAL A 20 -16.12 -21.93 -9.38
C VAL A 20 -14.62 -21.83 -9.09
N PHE A 21 -13.78 -21.93 -10.11
CA PHE A 21 -12.40 -21.51 -10.02
C PHE A 21 -12.43 -20.00 -9.77
N GLY A 22 -12.22 -19.59 -8.49
CA GLY A 22 -12.05 -18.20 -8.15
C GLY A 22 -10.86 -17.65 -8.95
N ALA A 23 -11.01 -16.45 -9.51
CA ALA A 23 -9.88 -15.75 -10.12
C ALA A 23 -8.73 -15.66 -9.09
N ASP A 24 -7.50 -15.81 -9.56
CA ASP A 24 -6.33 -15.61 -8.70
C ASP A 24 -6.41 -14.24 -8.01
N PRO A 25 -6.01 -14.16 -6.73
CA PRO A 25 -6.05 -12.88 -6.02
C PRO A 25 -5.11 -11.86 -6.69
N ASP A 26 -5.50 -10.59 -6.63
CA ASP A 26 -4.64 -9.50 -7.07
C ASP A 26 -3.49 -9.31 -6.08
N TYR A 27 -2.29 -9.69 -6.48
CA TYR A 27 -1.08 -9.58 -5.66
C TYR A 27 -0.36 -8.25 -5.81
N PHE A 28 -0.72 -7.40 -6.79
CA PHE A 28 -0.17 -6.07 -6.94
C PHE A 28 -1.27 -5.11 -7.46
N PRO A 29 -2.15 -4.64 -6.57
CA PRO A 29 -3.32 -3.85 -6.95
C PRO A 29 -2.93 -2.53 -7.61
N LEU A 30 -3.13 -2.43 -8.93
CA LEU A 30 -2.83 -1.24 -9.70
C LEU A 30 -4.08 -0.37 -9.84
N ALA A 31 -4.15 0.69 -9.04
CA ALA A 31 -5.15 1.75 -9.18
C ALA A 31 -4.53 3.10 -8.82
N VAL A 32 -4.91 4.16 -9.53
CA VAL A 32 -4.38 5.52 -9.28
C VAL A 32 -4.65 5.93 -7.83
N GLY A 33 -3.60 6.39 -7.14
CA GLY A 33 -3.63 6.75 -5.74
C GLY A 33 -3.31 5.61 -4.76
N ASN A 34 -3.14 4.36 -5.25
CA ASN A 34 -2.58 3.31 -4.42
C ASN A 34 -1.12 3.61 -4.09
N SER A 35 -0.72 3.32 -2.86
CA SER A 35 0.61 3.66 -2.38
C SER A 35 1.10 2.69 -1.30
N TRP A 36 2.40 2.49 -1.28
CA TRP A 36 3.12 1.63 -0.33
C TRP A 36 4.35 2.34 0.18
N VAL A 37 4.62 2.26 1.47
CA VAL A 37 5.81 2.80 2.11
C VAL A 37 6.63 1.67 2.70
N TYR A 38 7.89 1.62 2.32
CA TYR A 38 8.85 0.62 2.77
C TYR A 38 9.94 1.25 3.61
N ARG A 39 10.33 0.54 4.67
CA ARG A 39 11.52 0.83 5.44
C ARG A 39 12.65 -0.10 5.02
N VAL A 40 13.83 0.46 4.79
CA VAL A 40 15.03 -0.33 4.58
C VAL A 40 15.57 -0.76 5.95
N THR A 41 15.62 -2.06 6.18
CA THR A 41 16.06 -2.64 7.47
C THR A 41 17.48 -3.18 7.44
N GLU A 42 17.99 -3.48 6.25
CA GLU A 42 19.36 -3.93 6.04
C GLU A 42 20.01 -3.00 5.00
N GLY A 43 21.24 -2.61 5.27
CA GLY A 43 21.97 -1.63 4.47
C GLY A 43 22.66 -0.58 5.33
N ARG A 44 23.60 0.16 4.72
CA ARG A 44 24.48 1.11 5.42
C ARG A 44 23.75 2.34 5.99
N PHE A 45 22.59 2.67 5.39
CA PHE A 45 21.78 3.81 5.85
C PHE A 45 20.31 3.42 5.88
N PRO A 46 19.60 3.72 7.00
CA PRO A 46 18.14 3.64 7.03
C PRO A 46 17.56 4.54 5.94
N ASP A 47 16.65 4.00 5.15
CA ASP A 47 16.01 4.73 4.06
C ASP A 47 14.52 4.40 4.03
N VAL A 48 13.74 5.29 3.44
CA VAL A 48 12.32 5.11 3.15
C VAL A 48 12.13 5.15 1.67
N GLN A 49 11.43 4.16 1.16
CA GLN A 49 11.04 4.11 -0.23
C GLN A 49 9.53 4.14 -0.35
N VAL A 50 9.06 4.93 -1.29
CA VAL A 50 7.63 5.05 -1.59
C VAL A 50 7.39 4.49 -2.98
N VAL A 51 6.44 3.57 -3.06
CA VAL A 51 5.86 3.10 -4.33
C VAL A 51 4.47 3.69 -4.45
N GLU A 52 4.15 4.32 -5.56
CA GLU A 52 2.88 5.01 -5.75
C GLU A 52 2.41 4.90 -7.20
N VAL A 53 1.11 4.64 -7.39
CA VAL A 53 0.47 4.69 -8.70
C VAL A 53 0.00 6.11 -8.97
N THR A 54 0.71 6.83 -9.82
CA THR A 54 0.53 8.28 -10.05
C THR A 54 -0.44 8.62 -11.17
N GLY A 55 -0.75 7.68 -12.05
CA GLY A 55 -1.64 7.92 -13.19
C GLY A 55 -1.72 6.74 -14.12
N THR A 56 -2.33 6.96 -15.28
CA THR A 56 -2.41 5.98 -16.38
C THR A 56 -1.91 6.57 -17.69
N THR A 57 -1.48 5.72 -18.60
CA THR A 57 -1.13 6.10 -19.97
C THR A 57 -1.48 4.98 -20.92
N ALA A 58 -1.81 5.31 -22.17
CA ALA A 58 -2.06 4.33 -23.23
C ALA A 58 -0.82 4.20 -24.13
N VAL A 59 -0.38 2.98 -24.35
CA VAL A 59 0.75 2.66 -25.25
C VAL A 59 0.37 1.44 -26.08
N GLU A 60 0.48 1.54 -27.40
CA GLU A 60 0.21 0.44 -28.35
C GLU A 60 -1.15 -0.25 -28.14
N GLY A 61 -2.18 0.53 -27.79
CA GLY A 61 -3.54 0.03 -27.57
C GLY A 61 -3.80 -0.61 -26.20
N HIS A 62 -2.80 -0.65 -25.31
CA HIS A 62 -2.94 -1.12 -23.94
C HIS A 62 -2.88 0.05 -22.95
N SER A 63 -3.60 -0.07 -21.85
CA SER A 63 -3.54 0.87 -20.73
C SER A 63 -2.52 0.40 -19.69
N TYR A 64 -1.60 1.28 -19.31
CA TYR A 64 -0.59 1.04 -18.28
C TYR A 64 -0.77 2.04 -17.14
N PHE A 65 -0.46 1.59 -15.93
CA PHE A 65 -0.34 2.45 -14.77
C PHE A 65 1.08 3.01 -14.68
N ARG A 66 1.18 4.31 -14.44
CA ARG A 66 2.46 4.96 -14.13
C ARG A 66 2.73 4.77 -12.65
N VAL A 67 3.79 4.06 -12.34
CA VAL A 67 4.16 3.70 -10.97
C VAL A 67 5.54 4.27 -10.69
N ASN A 68 5.66 5.08 -9.64
CA ASN A 68 6.97 5.37 -9.07
C ASN A 68 7.38 4.14 -8.26
N PHE A 69 8.25 3.30 -8.81
CA PHE A 69 8.66 2.04 -8.21
C PHE A 69 10.09 2.15 -7.70
N PHE A 70 10.24 2.30 -6.38
CA PHE A 70 11.52 2.47 -5.69
C PHE A 70 12.41 3.56 -6.33
N GLY A 71 11.80 4.71 -6.67
CA GLY A 71 12.49 5.87 -7.24
C GLY A 71 12.63 5.86 -8.77
N ASN A 72 12.15 4.83 -9.44
CA ASN A 72 12.10 4.76 -10.91
C ASN A 72 10.65 4.78 -11.39
N GLU A 73 10.38 5.48 -12.49
CA GLU A 73 9.06 5.39 -13.14
C GLU A 73 8.99 4.11 -13.97
N ALA A 74 7.95 3.31 -13.74
CA ALA A 74 7.64 2.10 -14.48
C ALA A 74 6.22 2.18 -15.06
N LEU A 75 6.00 1.65 -16.24
CA LEU A 75 4.69 1.50 -16.88
C LEU A 75 4.21 0.07 -16.69
N LEU A 76 3.37 -0.16 -15.68
CA LEU A 76 2.96 -1.49 -15.26
C LEU A 76 1.51 -1.78 -15.64
N ARG A 77 1.24 -3.04 -15.97
CA ARG A 77 -0.13 -3.58 -16.02
C ARG A 77 -0.14 -5.06 -15.62
N THR A 78 -1.29 -5.54 -15.21
CA THR A 78 -1.55 -6.97 -15.07
C THR A 78 -2.29 -7.47 -16.31
N THR A 79 -1.82 -8.54 -16.90
CA THR A 79 -2.45 -9.19 -18.04
C THR A 79 -3.65 -10.05 -17.60
N SER A 80 -4.45 -10.53 -18.53
CA SER A 80 -5.65 -11.33 -18.21
C SER A 80 -5.35 -12.69 -17.55
N ASP A 81 -4.13 -13.20 -17.69
CA ASP A 81 -3.63 -14.42 -17.04
C ASP A 81 -2.94 -14.15 -15.70
N GLY A 82 -3.02 -12.91 -15.19
CA GLY A 82 -2.45 -12.52 -13.89
C GLY A 82 -0.94 -12.22 -13.93
N THR A 83 -0.34 -12.07 -15.11
CA THR A 83 1.09 -11.72 -15.22
C THR A 83 1.28 -10.21 -15.04
N LEU A 84 2.14 -9.80 -14.12
CA LEU A 84 2.61 -8.42 -14.00
C LEU A 84 3.68 -8.16 -15.06
N VAL A 85 3.46 -7.17 -15.89
CA VAL A 85 4.38 -6.76 -16.96
C VAL A 85 4.70 -5.28 -16.89
N GLU A 86 5.90 -4.91 -17.34
CA GLU A 86 6.35 -3.55 -17.58
C GLU A 86 6.47 -3.29 -19.08
N TYR A 87 6.01 -2.12 -19.55
CA TYR A 87 6.33 -1.67 -20.90
C TYR A 87 7.68 -0.95 -20.92
N ASP A 88 8.65 -1.54 -21.59
CA ASP A 88 9.96 -0.94 -21.85
C ASP A 88 9.84 0.04 -23.00
N THR A 89 9.90 1.34 -22.71
CA THR A 89 9.80 2.40 -23.71
C THR A 89 11.00 2.45 -24.67
N GLY A 90 12.16 1.98 -24.24
CA GLY A 90 13.36 1.91 -25.06
C GLY A 90 13.32 0.74 -26.05
N ALA A 91 12.97 -0.44 -25.56
CA ALA A 91 12.84 -1.65 -26.38
C ALA A 91 11.50 -1.75 -27.11
N LYS A 92 10.52 -0.90 -26.77
CA LYS A 92 9.13 -0.89 -27.30
C LYS A 92 8.45 -2.26 -27.21
N ARG A 93 8.53 -2.89 -26.04
CA ARG A 93 7.91 -4.19 -25.76
C ARG A 93 7.63 -4.36 -24.29
N GLU A 94 6.77 -5.32 -23.98
CA GLU A 94 6.57 -5.73 -22.60
C GLU A 94 7.71 -6.62 -22.10
N LYS A 95 8.05 -6.41 -20.83
CA LYS A 95 8.92 -7.26 -20.02
C LYS A 95 8.10 -7.96 -18.97
N VAL A 96 8.26 -9.26 -18.83
CA VAL A 96 7.62 -10.02 -17.75
C VAL A 96 8.33 -9.73 -16.44
N TRP A 97 7.55 -9.35 -15.44
CA TRP A 97 8.03 -9.30 -14.06
C TRP A 97 7.70 -10.59 -13.33
N ILE A 98 6.42 -10.83 -13.02
CA ILE A 98 5.97 -11.97 -12.23
C ILE A 98 4.65 -12.52 -12.79
N PRO A 99 4.57 -13.81 -13.15
CA PRO A 99 3.31 -14.47 -13.50
C PRO A 99 2.61 -14.93 -12.22
N PHE A 100 1.80 -14.08 -11.58
CA PHE A 100 1.11 -14.39 -10.33
C PHE A 100 0.13 -15.57 -10.45
N GLY A 101 -0.37 -15.84 -11.68
CA GLY A 101 -1.20 -17.00 -11.98
C GLY A 101 -0.44 -18.35 -11.97
N ALA A 102 0.91 -18.34 -12.02
CA ALA A 102 1.72 -19.55 -12.06
C ALA A 102 1.60 -20.37 -10.77
N ASP A 103 1.70 -21.70 -10.87
CA ASP A 103 1.61 -22.60 -9.73
C ASP A 103 2.84 -22.54 -8.81
N ALA A 104 2.66 -22.91 -7.54
CA ALA A 104 3.76 -23.05 -6.60
C ALA A 104 4.77 -24.12 -7.10
N GLY A 105 6.05 -23.79 -7.04
CA GLY A 105 7.15 -24.60 -7.57
C GLY A 105 7.52 -24.29 -9.02
N GLN A 106 6.68 -23.55 -9.76
CA GLN A 106 6.93 -23.20 -11.15
C GLN A 106 8.02 -22.13 -11.28
N THR A 107 8.97 -22.34 -12.20
CA THR A 107 9.99 -21.38 -12.59
C THR A 107 9.55 -20.60 -13.83
N PHE A 108 9.98 -19.35 -13.94
CA PHE A 108 9.67 -18.46 -15.05
C PHE A 108 10.86 -17.57 -15.41
N ALA A 109 10.94 -17.14 -16.66
CA ALA A 109 11.86 -16.07 -17.06
C ALA A 109 11.31 -14.71 -16.63
N THR A 110 12.20 -13.82 -16.19
CA THR A 110 11.84 -12.44 -15.83
C THR A 110 12.85 -11.45 -16.36
N GLU A 111 12.40 -10.24 -16.61
CA GLU A 111 13.23 -9.13 -17.09
C GLU A 111 13.02 -7.88 -16.22
N MET A 112 12.62 -8.06 -14.94
CA MET A 112 12.31 -6.94 -14.04
C MET A 112 13.50 -6.00 -13.80
N ASP A 113 14.72 -6.54 -13.87
CA ASP A 113 15.97 -5.77 -13.87
C ASP A 113 17.06 -6.47 -14.70
N ASN A 114 18.19 -5.79 -14.89
CA ASN A 114 19.28 -6.30 -15.73
C ASN A 114 20.02 -7.52 -15.12
N CYS A 115 19.92 -7.70 -13.82
CA CYS A 115 20.63 -8.73 -13.07
C CYS A 115 19.75 -9.90 -12.63
N THR A 116 18.42 -9.81 -12.81
CA THR A 116 17.46 -10.85 -12.42
C THR A 116 16.88 -11.49 -13.69
N LYS A 117 17.13 -12.77 -13.90
CA LYS A 117 16.82 -13.45 -15.18
C LYS A 117 15.73 -14.51 -15.08
N SER A 118 15.55 -15.09 -13.92
CA SER A 118 14.48 -16.07 -13.68
C SER A 118 13.97 -15.96 -12.26
N GLY A 119 12.73 -16.35 -12.08
CA GLY A 119 12.10 -16.45 -10.77
C GLY A 119 11.42 -17.81 -10.58
N LYS A 120 11.03 -18.08 -9.36
CA LYS A 120 10.26 -19.26 -8.98
C LYS A 120 9.19 -18.85 -7.97
N ILE A 121 7.96 -19.27 -8.22
CA ILE A 121 6.88 -19.18 -7.24
C ILE A 121 7.16 -20.24 -6.15
N GLU A 122 7.64 -19.82 -5.00
CA GLU A 122 8.00 -20.76 -3.94
C GLU A 122 6.77 -21.28 -3.21
N ASN A 123 5.84 -20.38 -2.86
CA ASN A 123 4.66 -20.74 -2.08
C ASN A 123 3.58 -19.66 -2.24
N LYS A 124 2.31 -20.07 -2.40
CA LYS A 124 1.14 -19.18 -2.43
C LYS A 124 0.38 -19.13 -1.10
N ALA A 125 0.83 -19.85 -0.08
CA ALA A 125 0.27 -19.87 1.27
C ALA A 125 1.38 -19.80 2.33
N ALA A 126 2.37 -18.96 2.09
CA ALA A 126 3.50 -18.77 2.99
C ALA A 126 3.08 -18.01 4.25
N LYS A 127 3.78 -18.33 5.35
CA LYS A 127 3.73 -17.50 6.55
C LYS A 127 4.70 -16.33 6.39
N TYR A 128 4.21 -15.15 6.71
CA TYR A 128 5.00 -13.92 6.75
C TYR A 128 4.80 -13.24 8.10
N GLY A 129 5.87 -12.70 8.67
CA GLY A 129 5.84 -11.86 9.87
C GLY A 129 6.69 -10.62 9.65
N GLY A 130 6.09 -9.45 9.76
CA GLY A 130 6.76 -8.16 9.54
C GLY A 130 6.12 -7.03 10.35
N PRO A 131 6.56 -5.79 10.13
CA PRO A 131 6.05 -4.62 10.87
C PRO A 131 4.53 -4.44 10.78
N THR A 132 3.93 -4.82 9.64
CA THR A 132 2.50 -4.68 9.38
C THR A 132 1.65 -5.83 9.92
N GLY A 133 2.28 -6.85 10.52
CA GLY A 133 1.59 -8.00 11.12
C GLY A 133 2.09 -9.35 10.65
N SER A 134 1.31 -10.39 11.00
CA SER A 134 1.58 -11.77 10.61
C SER A 134 0.46 -12.29 9.72
N PHE A 135 0.85 -12.91 8.60
CA PHE A 135 -0.05 -13.41 7.57
C PHE A 135 0.28 -14.88 7.26
N THR A 136 -0.69 -15.66 6.80
CA THR A 136 -0.54 -17.09 6.48
C THR A 136 -0.87 -17.42 5.03
N ASN A 137 -1.13 -16.41 4.22
CA ASN A 137 -1.53 -16.53 2.82
C ASN A 137 -0.67 -15.67 1.91
N ALA A 138 0.58 -15.43 2.29
CA ALA A 138 1.52 -14.68 1.45
C ALA A 138 2.00 -15.52 0.27
N LEU A 139 2.24 -14.84 -0.86
CA LEU A 139 2.93 -15.41 -2.01
C LEU A 139 4.42 -15.08 -1.89
N GLN A 140 5.27 -16.09 -1.95
CA GLN A 140 6.72 -15.95 -1.96
C GLN A 140 7.29 -16.26 -3.34
N VAL A 141 8.16 -15.39 -3.81
CA VAL A 141 8.91 -15.54 -5.07
C VAL A 141 10.40 -15.41 -4.76
N SER A 142 11.18 -16.37 -5.22
CA SER A 142 12.64 -16.29 -5.23
C SER A 142 13.14 -16.00 -6.65
N PHE A 143 14.31 -15.37 -6.75
CA PHE A 143 14.89 -15.02 -8.04
C PHE A 143 16.33 -15.51 -8.15
N THR A 144 16.72 -15.84 -9.38
CA THR A 144 18.10 -16.18 -9.73
C THR A 144 18.76 -14.95 -10.37
N GLN A 145 19.82 -14.52 -9.75
CA GLN A 145 20.62 -13.40 -10.22
C GLN A 145 21.67 -13.84 -11.22
N SER A 146 21.92 -12.99 -12.22
CA SER A 146 23.01 -13.18 -13.20
C SER A 146 24.23 -12.31 -12.92
N CYS A 147 24.13 -11.36 -12.00
CA CYS A 147 25.23 -10.53 -11.53
C CYS A 147 25.70 -11.02 -10.15
N ALA A 148 26.99 -10.84 -9.86
CA ALA A 148 27.56 -11.35 -8.60
C ALA A 148 27.14 -10.53 -7.38
N ASP A 149 26.77 -9.26 -7.56
CA ASP A 149 26.56 -8.28 -6.50
C ASP A 149 25.37 -7.34 -6.78
N ALA A 150 24.44 -7.77 -7.62
CA ALA A 150 23.25 -6.98 -7.93
C ALA A 150 22.07 -7.86 -8.39
N GLY A 151 20.87 -7.38 -8.18
CA GLY A 151 19.62 -8.01 -8.61
C GLY A 151 18.67 -8.31 -7.45
N THR A 152 17.45 -8.66 -7.79
CA THR A 152 16.44 -9.02 -6.81
C THR A 152 16.65 -10.47 -6.36
N GLN A 153 16.67 -10.72 -5.04
CA GLN A 153 16.76 -12.07 -4.45
C GLN A 153 15.38 -12.69 -4.23
N SER A 154 14.47 -11.91 -3.63
CA SER A 154 13.15 -12.42 -3.27
C SER A 154 12.14 -11.29 -3.13
N GLU A 155 10.87 -11.64 -3.34
CA GLU A 155 9.73 -10.79 -3.06
C GLU A 155 8.64 -11.60 -2.37
N THR A 156 7.92 -10.95 -1.46
CA THR A 156 6.78 -11.53 -0.74
C THR A 156 5.59 -10.61 -0.91
N PHE A 157 4.46 -11.14 -1.35
CA PHE A 157 3.24 -10.39 -1.61
C PHE A 157 2.09 -10.88 -0.74
N LEU A 158 1.15 -9.98 -0.44
CA LEU A 158 -0.11 -10.32 0.21
C LEU A 158 -1.26 -10.02 -0.75
N PRO A 159 -2.24 -10.94 -0.92
CA PRO A 159 -3.43 -10.70 -1.72
C PRO A 159 -4.12 -9.37 -1.37
N TYR A 160 -4.45 -8.59 -2.40
CA TYR A 160 -5.15 -7.29 -2.32
C TYR A 160 -4.42 -6.18 -1.56
N VAL A 161 -3.23 -6.44 -1.06
CA VAL A 161 -2.36 -5.47 -0.38
C VAL A 161 -1.15 -5.10 -1.22
N GLY A 162 -0.51 -6.08 -1.86
CA GLY A 162 0.68 -5.86 -2.68
C GLY A 162 1.95 -6.42 -2.05
N LEU A 163 3.08 -5.82 -2.42
CA LEU A 163 4.42 -6.23 -1.99
C LEU A 163 4.62 -5.95 -0.49
N LEU A 164 4.89 -7.00 0.30
CA LEU A 164 5.20 -6.90 1.74
C LEU A 164 6.69 -6.73 1.99
N GLU A 165 7.51 -7.40 1.21
CA GLU A 165 8.96 -7.44 1.40
C GLU A 165 9.66 -7.65 0.06
N ARG A 166 10.78 -6.96 -0.13
CA ARG A 166 11.71 -7.15 -1.25
C ARG A 166 13.14 -7.17 -0.74
N VAL A 167 13.92 -8.13 -1.18
CA VAL A 167 15.34 -8.22 -0.91
C VAL A 167 16.10 -8.04 -2.23
N VAL A 168 17.02 -7.08 -2.25
CA VAL A 168 17.82 -6.73 -3.43
C VAL A 168 19.28 -6.68 -3.04
N ASP A 169 20.13 -7.36 -3.80
CA ASP A 169 21.57 -7.20 -3.66
C ASP A 169 22.08 -5.95 -4.37
N ASN A 170 23.07 -5.36 -3.77
CA ASN A 170 23.89 -4.33 -4.39
C ASN A 170 25.34 -4.45 -3.87
N ILE A 171 26.27 -3.70 -4.46
CA ILE A 171 27.71 -3.72 -4.12
C ILE A 171 27.99 -3.47 -2.61
N ALA A 172 27.05 -2.87 -1.87
CA ALA A 172 27.18 -2.64 -0.42
C ALA A 172 26.55 -3.75 0.43
N GLY A 173 26.05 -4.82 -0.20
CA GLY A 173 25.35 -5.94 0.42
C GLY A 173 23.85 -5.92 0.18
N ALA A 174 23.16 -6.89 0.77
CA ALA A 174 21.71 -7.00 0.64
C ALA A 174 20.97 -5.80 1.27
N ARG A 175 19.94 -5.33 0.59
CA ARG A 175 19.00 -4.32 1.10
C ARG A 175 17.62 -4.96 1.21
N LYS A 176 17.06 -4.91 2.39
CA LYS A 176 15.74 -5.45 2.69
C LYS A 176 14.74 -4.31 2.84
N TYR A 177 13.76 -4.26 1.96
CA TYR A 177 12.65 -3.32 1.98
C TYR A 177 11.45 -4.01 2.60
N THR A 178 10.95 -3.50 3.70
CA THR A 178 9.82 -4.09 4.45
C THR A 178 8.67 -3.10 4.52
N LEU A 179 7.48 -3.55 4.16
CA LEU A 179 6.27 -2.72 4.16
C LEU A 179 5.94 -2.23 5.57
N VAL A 180 5.72 -0.94 5.73
CA VAL A 180 5.27 -0.30 6.98
C VAL A 180 3.91 0.37 6.83
N TYR A 181 3.50 0.68 5.62
CA TYR A 181 2.19 1.23 5.29
C TYR A 181 1.81 0.90 3.85
N SER A 182 0.54 0.59 3.61
CA SER A 182 -0.06 0.61 2.27
C SER A 182 -1.48 1.11 2.30
N ARG A 183 -1.89 1.76 1.21
CA ARG A 183 -3.27 2.10 0.90
C ARG A 183 -3.58 1.59 -0.50
N THR A 184 -4.52 0.65 -0.60
CA THR A 184 -4.98 0.04 -1.84
C THR A 184 -6.50 0.14 -1.92
N GLY A 185 -6.98 1.13 -2.68
CA GLY A 185 -8.40 1.50 -2.69
C GLY A 185 -8.88 1.95 -1.31
N VAL A 186 -9.79 1.18 -0.71
CA VAL A 186 -10.32 1.42 0.64
C VAL A 186 -9.60 0.62 1.74
N THR A 187 -8.68 -0.26 1.35
CA THR A 187 -7.90 -1.08 2.28
C THR A 187 -6.66 -0.32 2.72
N GLU A 188 -6.48 -0.21 4.02
CA GLU A 188 -5.29 0.37 4.62
C GLU A 188 -4.61 -0.66 5.52
N VAL A 189 -3.31 -0.83 5.32
CA VAL A 189 -2.45 -1.68 6.16
C VAL A 189 -1.37 -0.79 6.75
N THR A 190 -1.25 -0.80 8.07
CA THR A 190 -0.27 0.03 8.78
C THR A 190 0.46 -0.79 9.83
N THR A 191 1.60 -0.31 10.27
CA THR A 191 2.30 -0.84 11.42
C THR A 191 1.40 -0.66 12.66
N PRO A 192 0.89 -1.73 13.29
CA PRO A 192 -0.12 -1.60 14.34
C PRO A 192 0.39 -0.89 15.59
N GLU A 193 1.70 -0.82 15.75
CA GLU A 193 2.37 -0.13 16.86
C GLU A 193 2.58 1.36 16.63
N VAL A 194 2.29 1.87 15.43
CA VAL A 194 2.34 3.30 15.11
C VAL A 194 0.93 3.81 14.91
N ARG A 195 0.52 4.77 15.74
CA ARG A 195 -0.84 5.32 15.73
C ARG A 195 -0.80 6.83 15.70
N PHE A 196 -1.70 7.41 14.92
CA PHE A 196 -1.99 8.82 14.94
C PHE A 196 -3.41 9.04 15.48
N SER A 197 -3.58 9.98 16.38
CA SER A 197 -4.87 10.28 17.01
C SER A 197 -5.10 11.77 17.11
N LEU A 198 -6.38 12.15 17.13
CA LEU A 198 -6.87 13.52 17.30
C LEU A 198 -7.83 13.56 18.49
N ALA A 199 -7.64 14.54 19.35
CA ALA A 199 -8.60 14.89 20.39
C ALA A 199 -8.93 16.39 20.28
N ILE A 200 -10.22 16.74 20.43
CA ILE A 200 -10.71 18.11 20.49
C ILE A 200 -11.21 18.38 21.90
N ASP A 201 -10.64 19.41 22.51
CA ASP A 201 -11.15 19.99 23.74
C ASP A 201 -11.87 21.31 23.39
N THR A 202 -13.19 21.26 23.41
CA THR A 202 -14.01 22.43 23.07
C THR A 202 -13.96 23.50 24.18
N ALA A 203 -13.71 23.14 25.42
CA ALA A 203 -13.62 24.08 26.53
C ALA A 203 -12.36 24.96 26.45
N SER A 204 -11.22 24.35 26.10
CA SER A 204 -9.98 25.08 25.87
C SER A 204 -9.76 25.49 24.44
N ALA A 205 -10.69 25.20 23.55
CA ALA A 205 -10.60 25.41 22.09
C ALA A 205 -9.28 24.85 21.51
N THR A 206 -8.88 23.64 21.92
CA THR A 206 -7.60 23.05 21.52
C THR A 206 -7.80 21.71 20.84
N ALA A 207 -7.09 21.50 19.72
CA ALA A 207 -6.88 20.19 19.12
C ALA A 207 -5.52 19.65 19.54
N ARG A 208 -5.47 18.40 19.98
CA ARG A 208 -4.25 17.65 20.25
C ARG A 208 -4.10 16.54 19.25
N LEU A 209 -3.01 16.58 18.49
CA LEU A 209 -2.60 15.54 17.57
C LEU A 209 -1.48 14.74 18.24
N THR A 210 -1.62 13.43 18.31
CA THR A 210 -0.63 12.55 18.94
C THR A 210 -0.18 11.49 17.95
N LEU A 211 1.11 11.47 17.61
CA LEU A 211 1.75 10.36 16.93
C LEU A 211 2.45 9.50 17.99
N ARG A 212 2.10 8.22 18.05
CA ARG A 212 2.67 7.24 18.98
C ARG A 212 3.37 6.13 18.20
N ASN A 213 4.64 5.89 18.54
CA ASN A 213 5.41 4.73 18.09
C ASN A 213 5.64 3.81 19.30
N SER A 214 4.93 2.69 19.33
CA SER A 214 5.08 1.68 20.40
C SER A 214 6.08 0.57 20.03
N THR A 215 6.75 0.68 18.87
CA THR A 215 7.80 -0.25 18.48
C THR A 215 9.10 0.05 19.23
N SER A 216 10.04 -0.88 19.21
CA SER A 216 11.40 -0.66 19.74
C SER A 216 12.33 0.08 18.77
N ALA A 217 11.88 0.35 17.54
CA ALA A 217 12.68 0.95 16.47
C ALA A 217 12.16 2.33 16.07
N ALA A 218 13.03 3.18 15.57
CA ALA A 218 12.63 4.44 14.96
C ALA A 218 11.96 4.18 13.60
N ILE A 219 10.93 4.97 13.30
CA ILE A 219 10.27 5.01 12.00
C ILE A 219 10.64 6.29 11.26
N PRO A 220 10.79 6.25 9.95
CA PRO A 220 11.03 7.43 9.16
C PRO A 220 9.71 8.14 8.83
N LEU A 221 9.74 9.46 8.91
CA LEU A 221 8.68 10.36 8.47
C LEU A 221 9.23 11.23 7.35
N VAL A 222 8.66 11.10 6.17
CA VAL A 222 9.08 11.86 4.99
C VAL A 222 8.09 13.00 4.76
N PHE A 223 8.57 14.24 4.74
CA PHE A 223 7.75 15.43 4.50
C PHE A 223 8.18 16.13 3.23
N PRO A 224 7.25 16.50 2.33
CA PRO A 224 7.56 17.21 1.09
C PRO A 224 7.83 18.70 1.29
N SER A 225 7.63 19.23 2.50
CA SER A 225 7.82 20.65 2.85
C SER A 225 8.18 20.81 4.33
N GLY A 226 8.33 22.06 4.76
CA GLY A 226 8.48 22.41 6.16
C GLY A 226 7.23 22.18 7.03
N GLN A 227 6.06 21.96 6.42
CA GLN A 227 4.83 21.62 7.13
C GLN A 227 4.89 20.19 7.67
N SER A 228 4.53 19.99 8.95
CA SER A 228 4.52 18.64 9.56
C SER A 228 3.11 18.06 9.64
N TYR A 229 2.10 18.91 9.80
CA TYR A 229 0.71 18.49 9.99
C TYR A 229 -0.25 19.54 9.45
N ASP A 230 -1.50 19.13 9.29
CA ASP A 230 -2.62 20.02 9.03
C ASP A 230 -3.86 19.55 9.78
N LEU A 231 -4.85 20.44 9.90
CA LEU A 231 -6.16 20.16 10.47
C LEU A 231 -7.24 20.92 9.70
N LYS A 232 -8.31 20.21 9.34
CA LYS A 232 -9.50 20.78 8.72
C LYS A 232 -10.72 20.54 9.60
N ILE A 233 -11.63 21.51 9.64
CA ILE A 233 -12.94 21.34 10.28
C ILE A 233 -14.00 21.45 9.20
N ARG A 234 -14.92 20.49 9.20
CA ARG A 234 -16.10 20.45 8.32
C ARG A 234 -17.38 20.61 9.12
N ASN A 235 -18.35 21.30 8.54
CA ASN A 235 -19.72 21.39 9.08
C ASN A 235 -20.53 20.12 8.76
N GLU A 236 -21.79 20.05 9.20
CA GLU A 236 -22.71 18.92 8.92
C GLU A 236 -22.95 18.66 7.42
N LYS A 237 -22.78 19.69 6.58
CA LYS A 237 -22.92 19.57 5.11
C LYS A 237 -21.68 19.03 4.44
N GLY A 238 -20.57 18.87 5.18
CA GLY A 238 -19.27 18.45 4.66
C GLY A 238 -18.40 19.62 4.14
N ASP A 239 -18.88 20.87 4.21
CA ASP A 239 -18.09 22.03 3.79
C ASP A 239 -16.92 22.25 4.75
N VAL A 240 -15.74 22.56 4.19
CA VAL A 240 -14.58 22.94 5.00
C VAL A 240 -14.77 24.38 5.49
N VAL A 241 -14.92 24.53 6.80
CA VAL A 241 -15.12 25.85 7.46
C VAL A 241 -13.84 26.39 8.12
N TYR A 242 -12.84 25.54 8.29
CA TYR A 242 -11.52 25.92 8.80
C TYR A 242 -10.43 24.99 8.26
N THR A 243 -9.28 25.58 7.93
CA THR A 243 -8.04 24.84 7.61
C THR A 243 -6.90 25.54 8.33
N TRP A 244 -6.18 24.79 9.16
CA TRP A 244 -5.11 25.35 10.01
C TRP A 244 -3.97 25.98 9.21
N SER A 245 -3.64 25.41 8.06
CA SER A 245 -2.53 25.87 7.22
C SER A 245 -2.90 27.04 6.29
N ALA A 246 -4.19 27.46 6.21
CA ALA A 246 -4.67 28.38 5.20
C ALA A 246 -3.99 29.76 5.23
N ASP A 247 -3.53 30.19 6.40
CA ASP A 247 -2.86 31.49 6.64
C ASP A 247 -1.35 31.35 6.88
N LYS A 248 -0.75 30.17 6.60
CA LYS A 248 0.64 29.85 6.92
C LYS A 248 1.47 29.64 5.66
N LEU A 249 2.74 30.01 5.78
CA LEU A 249 3.75 29.77 4.74
C LEU A 249 4.74 28.75 5.26
N PHE A 250 5.08 27.78 4.41
CA PHE A 250 6.02 26.71 4.72
C PHE A 250 7.16 26.69 3.71
N ALA A 251 8.38 26.47 4.21
CA ALA A 251 9.52 26.27 3.33
C ALA A 251 9.31 25.05 2.42
N GLN A 252 9.62 25.18 1.15
CA GLN A 252 9.55 24.09 0.17
C GLN A 252 10.84 23.27 0.24
N ILE A 253 11.04 22.57 1.37
CA ILE A 253 12.20 21.75 1.64
C ILE A 253 11.74 20.34 1.93
N PHE A 254 12.15 19.40 1.07
CA PHE A 254 11.98 17.97 1.32
C PHE A 254 12.84 17.54 2.51
N ARG A 255 12.25 16.83 3.46
CA ARG A 255 12.97 16.39 4.67
C ARG A 255 12.50 15.02 5.13
N THR A 256 13.43 14.26 5.70
CA THR A 256 13.15 12.99 6.37
C THR A 256 13.51 13.14 7.84
N GLU A 257 12.58 12.79 8.72
CA GLU A 257 12.78 12.74 10.16
C GLU A 257 12.76 11.29 10.64
N SER A 258 13.63 10.96 11.59
CA SER A 258 13.57 9.69 12.31
C SER A 258 12.76 9.89 13.59
N PHE A 259 11.62 9.19 13.70
CA PHE A 259 10.76 9.21 14.87
C PHE A 259 10.98 7.95 15.71
N GLY A 260 11.68 8.07 16.84
CA GLY A 260 11.96 6.99 17.77
C GLY A 260 10.72 6.49 18.52
N PRO A 261 10.89 5.44 19.36
CA PRO A 261 9.84 4.99 20.28
C PRO A 261 9.34 6.13 21.17
N GLY A 262 8.03 6.11 21.48
CA GLY A 262 7.39 7.12 22.31
C GLY A 262 6.31 7.92 21.61
N GLU A 263 6.03 9.12 22.10
CA GLU A 263 4.97 9.98 21.61
C GLU A 263 5.49 11.34 21.16
N ARG A 264 4.88 11.87 20.10
CA ARG A 264 5.05 13.25 19.65
C ARG A 264 3.67 13.90 19.62
N ASN A 265 3.55 15.03 20.32
CA ASN A 265 2.31 15.77 20.44
C ASN A 265 2.41 17.11 19.70
N TYR A 266 1.35 17.49 19.02
CA TYR A 266 1.15 18.82 18.44
C TYR A 266 -0.15 19.39 19.03
N ALA A 267 -0.11 20.65 19.44
CA ALA A 267 -1.26 21.38 19.94
C ALA A 267 -1.63 22.50 18.95
N ILE A 268 -2.91 22.59 18.63
CA ILE A 268 -3.47 23.61 17.72
C ILE A 268 -4.55 24.36 18.49
N LEU A 269 -4.42 25.67 18.59
CA LEU A 269 -5.52 26.51 19.05
C LEU A 269 -6.53 26.68 17.92
N LEU A 270 -7.79 26.35 18.19
CA LEU A 270 -8.88 26.39 17.23
C LEU A 270 -9.72 27.66 17.38
N PRO A 271 -10.19 28.30 16.31
CA PRO A 271 -11.03 29.47 16.38
C PRO A 271 -12.52 29.09 16.62
N LEU A 272 -12.80 28.24 17.61
CA LEU A 272 -14.13 27.68 17.82
C LEU A 272 -15.20 28.75 18.11
N SER A 273 -14.79 29.88 18.72
CA SER A 273 -15.71 31.02 18.97
C SER A 273 -16.21 31.70 17.70
N THR A 274 -15.60 31.49 16.57
CA THR A 274 -16.02 32.05 15.27
C THR A 274 -16.98 31.13 14.52
N LEU A 275 -17.14 29.88 14.99
CA LEU A 275 -18.02 28.89 14.36
C LEU A 275 -19.40 28.93 15.01
N PRO A 276 -20.50 28.84 14.22
CA PRO A 276 -21.85 28.72 14.75
C PRO A 276 -22.02 27.46 15.62
N ALA A 277 -23.01 27.47 16.52
CA ALA A 277 -23.39 26.25 17.23
C ALA A 277 -23.86 25.18 16.24
N GLY A 278 -23.38 23.94 16.41
CA GLY A 278 -23.69 22.83 15.48
C GLY A 278 -22.75 21.65 15.64
N LYS A 279 -22.93 20.65 14.77
CA LYS A 279 -22.07 19.48 14.71
C LYS A 279 -20.96 19.68 13.68
N TYR A 280 -19.78 19.23 14.04
CA TYR A 280 -18.58 19.38 13.23
C TYR A 280 -17.78 18.08 13.20
N THR A 281 -17.00 17.93 12.15
CA THR A 281 -15.99 16.88 12.05
C THR A 281 -14.63 17.53 11.85
N ALA A 282 -13.70 17.25 12.75
CA ALA A 282 -12.29 17.60 12.57
C ALA A 282 -11.54 16.42 11.97
N GLU A 283 -10.72 16.71 10.98
CA GLU A 283 -9.79 15.79 10.32
C GLU A 283 -8.39 16.37 10.47
N ALA A 284 -7.48 15.64 11.13
CA ALA A 284 -6.08 16.01 11.23
C ALA A 284 -5.20 14.95 10.58
N PHE A 285 -4.09 15.40 9.99
CA PHE A 285 -3.15 14.50 9.35
C PHE A 285 -1.73 15.05 9.41
N LEU A 286 -0.74 14.14 9.39
CA LEU A 286 0.62 14.50 9.09
C LEU A 286 0.76 14.70 7.58
N THR A 287 1.51 15.72 7.18
CA THR A 287 1.77 16.03 5.76
C THR A 287 2.89 15.16 5.18
N THR A 288 2.98 13.92 5.65
CA THR A 288 3.96 12.95 5.17
C THR A 288 3.67 12.50 3.73
N SER A 289 4.69 12.00 3.06
CA SER A 289 4.59 11.31 1.78
C SER A 289 4.65 9.79 2.02
N PRO A 290 3.69 9.00 1.46
CA PRO A 290 2.49 9.45 0.74
C PRO A 290 1.48 10.15 1.67
N PRO A 291 0.64 11.04 1.12
CA PRO A 291 -0.37 11.72 1.90
C PRO A 291 -1.41 10.74 2.46
N GLY A 292 -1.93 11.03 3.66
CA GLY A 292 -2.96 10.23 4.32
C GLY A 292 -2.44 9.06 5.15
N THR A 293 -1.14 8.81 5.20
CA THR A 293 -0.52 7.74 6.00
C THR A 293 -0.87 7.86 7.49
N TYR A 294 -0.94 9.07 8.01
CA TYR A 294 -1.29 9.36 9.40
C TYR A 294 -2.42 10.37 9.44
N THR A 295 -3.64 9.87 9.48
CA THR A 295 -4.87 10.67 9.51
C THR A 295 -5.75 10.24 10.69
N ALA A 296 -6.40 11.19 11.32
CA ALA A 296 -7.37 10.94 12.38
C ALA A 296 -8.54 11.89 12.25
N THR A 297 -9.74 11.39 12.55
CA THR A 297 -10.99 12.14 12.46
C THR A 297 -11.75 12.05 13.77
N VAL A 298 -12.34 13.15 14.21
CA VAL A 298 -13.19 13.19 15.40
C VAL A 298 -14.39 14.10 15.16
N ALA A 299 -15.56 13.67 15.57
CA ALA A 299 -16.78 14.50 15.61
C ALA A 299 -16.86 15.25 16.93
N PHE A 300 -17.35 16.49 16.90
CA PHE A 300 -17.59 17.30 18.08
C PHE A 300 -18.79 18.24 17.87
N THR A 301 -19.28 18.84 18.94
CA THR A 301 -20.43 19.77 18.91
C THR A 301 -20.05 21.05 19.64
N LEU A 302 -20.49 22.18 19.10
CA LEU A 302 -20.39 23.53 19.69
C LEU A 302 -21.78 24.02 20.12
#